data_f06f901e34ca9e231668009ccea7d125
#
_entry.id   f06f901e34ca9e231668009ccea7d125
#
_cell.length_a   1.000
_cell.length_b   1.000
_cell.length_c   1.000
_cell.angle_alpha   90.00
_cell.angle_beta   90.00
_cell.angle_gamma   90.00
#
_symmetry.space_group_name_H-M   'P 1'
#
loop_
_entity.id
_entity.type
_entity.pdbx_description
1 polymer ?
#
loop_
_entity_poly.entity_id
_entity_poly.type
_entity_poly.pdbx_seq_one_letter_code
_entity_poly.pdbx_strand_id
1 'polypeptide(L)'
;MRLMSVLMTCVYLVAMETGSLACERDKGTRFPLRIESGKSFPVDKDGDPFLMHGDSAWSLIADLKDDEAYLYLEDRKARGFNTVLVNLLEHRFSRNAPANAYGERPFAGNADFAVPNEAYFAHADRVLQKACDLGFLVLLAPAYLGYRGGIDGWYQNMAAAGPGRLASYGHFVGHRYRHFDNIMWVNGGDDDPADKDLVRAVAKGILDEEPGALSTIHGAPETPPFDLWTHESWLNVNNIYTYGPVYTAAVREYGRGMPFFLIESAYEFESGTDEYRVRIQAYQAILSGAFGHLYGNNPIWHFGGPGLHRQTLGWKEALNSPGAKSMEVLFAFVSSIKWWLLEPDATNSFLVNGMSAGMERAVAATARDGSYAVVYMPGNGRITVDLARLSAASVRARWRDPTSGEVMDVEGSPFKAERTVFKPPELNSRGYKDWILELIAQGRPEAQSQ
;
A
#
# COMPACT_ATOMS: atom_id res chain seq x y z
N MET A 1 -51.84 44.12 45.63
CA MET A 1 -51.13 44.21 44.36
C MET A 1 -49.74 43.58 44.58
N ARG A 2 -49.56 42.33 44.09
CA ARG A 2 -48.26 41.63 44.11
C ARG A 2 -47.75 41.57 42.69
N LEU A 3 -46.60 42.22 42.42
CA LEU A 3 -45.90 42.11 41.17
C LEU A 3 -45.18 40.75 41.09
N MET A 4 -45.52 39.96 40.09
CA MET A 4 -44.76 38.77 39.66
C MET A 4 -43.68 39.21 38.68
N SER A 5 -42.42 39.10 39.11
CA SER A 5 -41.27 39.21 38.19
C SER A 5 -41.08 37.88 37.47
N VAL A 6 -41.20 37.88 36.15
CA VAL A 6 -40.85 36.75 35.26
C VAL A 6 -39.39 36.87 34.90
N LEU A 7 -38.57 35.95 35.40
CA LEU A 7 -37.17 35.79 34.97
C LEU A 7 -37.15 35.01 33.63
N MET A 8 -36.75 35.68 32.58
CA MET A 8 -36.57 35.08 31.23
C MET A 8 -35.14 34.56 31.15
N THR A 9 -34.93 33.26 31.31
CA THR A 9 -33.65 32.60 31.15
C THR A 9 -33.35 32.42 29.65
N CYS A 10 -32.45 33.24 29.07
CA CYS A 10 -31.93 33.03 27.76
C CYS A 10 -30.93 31.84 27.76
N VAL A 11 -31.36 30.74 27.18
CA VAL A 11 -30.43 29.62 26.85
C VAL A 11 -29.72 29.99 25.56
N TYR A 12 -28.45 30.35 25.67
CA TYR A 12 -27.56 30.44 24.51
C TYR A 12 -27.22 29.04 24.03
N LEU A 13 -27.85 28.58 22.96
CA LEU A 13 -27.36 27.47 22.15
C LEU A 13 -26.07 27.96 21.47
N VAL A 14 -24.92 27.57 21.97
CA VAL A 14 -23.67 27.61 21.20
C VAL A 14 -23.78 26.51 20.13
N ALA A 15 -24.17 26.89 18.92
CA ALA A 15 -23.97 26.02 17.78
C ALA A 15 -22.45 25.92 17.57
N MET A 16 -21.86 24.77 17.96
CA MET A 16 -20.56 24.40 17.46
C MET A 16 -20.72 24.18 15.94
N GLU A 17 -20.31 25.15 15.14
CA GLU A 17 -20.04 24.92 13.74
C GLU A 17 -18.97 23.83 13.65
N THR A 18 -19.37 22.60 13.39
CA THR A 18 -18.48 21.57 12.87
C THR A 18 -18.07 22.01 11.48
N GLY A 19 -17.08 22.87 11.41
CA GLY A 19 -16.41 23.18 10.15
C GLY A 19 -15.97 21.84 9.55
N SER A 20 -16.49 21.51 8.38
CA SER A 20 -15.96 20.41 7.57
C SER A 20 -14.47 20.67 7.41
N LEU A 21 -13.65 19.84 8.07
CA LEU A 21 -12.21 19.83 7.88
C LEU A 21 -11.92 19.22 6.50
N ALA A 22 -12.20 19.97 5.43
CA ALA A 22 -11.73 19.59 4.12
C ALA A 22 -10.20 19.59 4.13
N CYS A 23 -9.59 18.53 3.57
CA CYS A 23 -8.14 18.44 3.49
C CYS A 23 -7.58 19.63 2.68
N GLU A 24 -6.66 20.41 3.25
CA GLU A 24 -5.92 21.45 2.52
C GLU A 24 -4.86 20.81 1.64
N ARG A 25 -5.16 20.63 0.33
CA ARG A 25 -4.26 19.95 -0.62
C ARG A 25 -3.77 20.91 -1.69
N ASP A 26 -2.47 21.12 -1.75
CA ASP A 26 -1.86 22.07 -2.69
C ASP A 26 -1.61 21.52 -4.10
N LYS A 27 -1.31 20.27 -4.30
CA LYS A 27 -1.15 19.56 -5.61
C LYS A 27 -0.96 18.05 -5.37
N GLY A 28 -1.46 17.21 -6.26
CA GLY A 28 -1.28 15.76 -6.20
C GLY A 28 -2.57 14.99 -6.45
N THR A 29 -2.63 13.74 -5.99
CA THR A 29 -3.80 12.87 -6.09
C THR A 29 -5.03 13.55 -5.51
N ARG A 30 -6.11 13.53 -6.28
CA ARG A 30 -7.38 14.14 -5.89
C ARG A 30 -8.36 13.08 -5.43
N PHE A 31 -8.50 12.93 -4.14
CA PHE A 31 -9.45 12.00 -3.55
C PHE A 31 -10.91 12.44 -3.75
N PRO A 32 -11.88 11.52 -3.62
CA PRO A 32 -11.69 10.10 -3.33
C PRO A 32 -11.15 9.31 -4.51
N LEU A 33 -10.46 8.20 -4.20
CA LEU A 33 -10.16 7.18 -5.20
C LEU A 33 -11.40 6.34 -5.49
N ARG A 34 -11.51 5.83 -6.73
CA ARG A 34 -12.57 4.90 -7.12
C ARG A 34 -12.05 3.80 -8.04
N ILE A 35 -12.73 2.67 -8.03
CA ILE A 35 -12.49 1.58 -8.98
C ILE A 35 -13.45 1.74 -10.14
N GLU A 36 -12.93 1.92 -11.35
CA GLU A 36 -13.74 1.93 -12.58
C GLU A 36 -13.81 0.54 -13.19
N SER A 37 -14.97 0.21 -13.75
CA SER A 37 -15.17 -1.09 -14.41
C SER A 37 -14.14 -1.34 -15.51
N GLY A 38 -13.52 -2.51 -15.49
CA GLY A 38 -12.50 -2.92 -16.45
C GLY A 38 -11.10 -2.35 -16.23
N LYS A 39 -10.87 -1.57 -15.18
CA LYS A 39 -9.52 -1.13 -14.78
C LYS A 39 -8.95 -2.03 -13.69
N SER A 40 -7.66 -2.31 -13.79
CA SER A 40 -6.88 -3.08 -12.79
C SER A 40 -6.19 -2.17 -11.76
N PHE A 41 -6.57 -0.91 -11.67
CA PHE A 41 -6.02 0.10 -10.77
C PHE A 41 -7.09 1.14 -10.38
N PRO A 42 -6.97 1.77 -9.20
CA PRO A 42 -7.81 2.89 -8.82
C PRO A 42 -7.51 4.13 -9.66
N VAL A 43 -8.53 4.97 -9.81
CA VAL A 43 -8.35 6.32 -10.35
C VAL A 43 -8.79 7.34 -9.31
N ASP A 44 -8.22 8.54 -9.38
CA ASP A 44 -8.64 9.66 -8.57
C ASP A 44 -9.95 10.30 -9.10
N LYS A 45 -10.45 11.36 -8.46
CA LYS A 45 -11.71 12.00 -8.86
C LYS A 45 -11.67 12.60 -10.27
N ASP A 46 -10.49 12.93 -10.79
CA ASP A 46 -10.31 13.49 -12.13
C ASP A 46 -10.12 12.38 -13.19
N GLY A 47 -9.99 11.12 -12.77
CA GLY A 47 -9.83 9.95 -13.63
C GLY A 47 -8.37 9.59 -13.88
N ASP A 48 -7.44 10.24 -13.19
CA ASP A 48 -6.02 9.94 -13.29
C ASP A 48 -5.65 8.64 -12.56
N PRO A 49 -4.81 7.77 -13.15
CA PRO A 49 -4.40 6.51 -12.55
C PRO A 49 -3.61 6.72 -11.24
N PHE A 50 -3.97 5.99 -10.20
CA PHE A 50 -3.29 6.03 -8.91
C PHE A 50 -2.29 4.88 -8.77
N LEU A 51 -0.98 5.20 -8.78
CA LEU A 51 0.09 4.28 -8.43
C LEU A 51 0.31 4.30 -6.93
N MET A 52 0.02 3.20 -6.24
CA MET A 52 0.26 3.11 -4.80
C MET A 52 1.76 2.92 -4.52
N HIS A 53 2.32 3.82 -3.72
CA HIS A 53 3.68 3.73 -3.21
C HIS A 53 3.64 3.99 -1.71
N GLY A 54 3.54 2.90 -0.94
CA GLY A 54 3.20 2.97 0.48
C GLY A 54 4.32 2.53 1.40
N ASP A 55 4.19 2.96 2.67
CA ASP A 55 5.03 2.54 3.79
C ASP A 55 4.16 1.92 4.90
N SER A 56 4.63 0.82 5.49
CA SER A 56 3.96 0.15 6.61
C SER A 56 4.32 0.84 7.92
N ALA A 57 3.40 1.63 8.44
CA ALA A 57 3.55 2.45 9.64
C ALA A 57 2.54 2.03 10.71
N TRP A 58 2.45 0.71 10.98
CA TRP A 58 1.37 0.11 11.75
C TRP A 58 1.05 0.86 13.05
N SER A 59 2.07 1.20 13.85
CA SER A 59 1.87 1.84 15.17
C SER A 59 1.91 3.38 15.14
N LEU A 60 1.78 4.02 13.97
CA LEU A 60 1.90 5.48 13.79
C LEU A 60 1.02 6.28 14.79
N ILE A 61 -0.26 5.93 14.87
CA ILE A 61 -1.23 6.60 15.75
C ILE A 61 -0.95 6.28 17.24
N ALA A 62 -0.60 5.03 17.54
CA ALA A 62 -0.49 4.61 18.92
C ALA A 62 0.87 4.95 19.56
N ASP A 63 1.98 4.90 18.81
CA ASP A 63 3.31 5.03 19.36
C ASP A 63 3.90 6.44 19.28
N LEU A 64 3.45 7.28 18.34
CA LEU A 64 3.99 8.61 18.12
C LEU A 64 3.07 9.72 18.66
N LYS A 65 3.70 10.80 19.18
CA LYS A 65 3.01 12.06 19.43
C LYS A 65 2.84 12.83 18.11
N ASP A 66 2.03 13.88 18.14
CA ASP A 66 1.68 14.66 16.94
C ASP A 66 2.92 15.16 16.19
N ASP A 67 3.92 15.72 16.87
CA ASP A 67 5.14 16.25 16.27
C ASP A 67 6.00 15.15 15.60
N GLU A 68 6.08 13.98 16.22
CA GLU A 68 6.81 12.84 15.66
C GLU A 68 6.08 12.20 14.48
N ALA A 69 4.75 12.08 14.58
CA ALA A 69 3.91 11.59 13.48
C ALA A 69 3.99 12.52 12.25
N TYR A 70 4.00 13.84 12.48
CA TYR A 70 4.14 14.83 11.41
C TYR A 70 5.50 14.77 10.75
N LEU A 71 6.59 14.65 11.54
CA LEU A 71 7.94 14.46 11.01
C LEU A 71 8.03 13.21 10.12
N TYR A 72 7.46 12.10 10.56
CA TYR A 72 7.43 10.86 9.77
C TYR A 72 6.69 11.07 8.44
N LEU A 73 5.47 11.60 8.48
CA LEU A 73 4.66 11.82 7.27
C LEU A 73 5.34 12.79 6.29
N GLU A 74 5.97 13.85 6.79
CA GLU A 74 6.69 14.81 5.95
C GLU A 74 7.93 14.19 5.28
N ASP A 75 8.70 13.37 5.99
CA ASP A 75 9.83 12.62 5.42
C ASP A 75 9.34 11.66 4.32
N ARG A 76 8.30 10.86 4.62
CA ARG A 76 7.76 9.93 3.61
C ARG A 76 7.25 10.65 2.38
N LYS A 77 6.55 11.78 2.55
CA LYS A 77 6.09 12.61 1.43
C LYS A 77 7.25 13.13 0.57
N ALA A 78 8.31 13.62 1.21
CA ALA A 78 9.49 14.12 0.51
C ALA A 78 10.18 13.03 -0.34
N ARG A 79 10.04 11.76 0.04
CA ARG A 79 10.57 10.59 -0.70
C ARG A 79 9.61 10.01 -1.74
N GLY A 80 8.47 10.67 -1.97
CA GLY A 80 7.49 10.24 -2.97
C GLY A 80 6.49 9.20 -2.48
N PHE A 81 6.53 8.78 -1.21
CA PHE A 81 5.46 7.94 -0.66
C PHE A 81 4.13 8.71 -0.69
N ASN A 82 3.07 8.01 -1.07
CA ASN A 82 1.72 8.54 -1.17
C ASN A 82 0.68 7.71 -0.42
N THR A 83 1.11 6.68 0.27
CA THR A 83 0.23 5.77 1.02
C THR A 83 0.91 5.35 2.32
N VAL A 84 0.14 5.25 3.41
CA VAL A 84 0.59 4.69 4.69
C VAL A 84 -0.40 3.66 5.20
N LEU A 85 0.12 2.55 5.73
CA LEU A 85 -0.68 1.51 6.38
C LEU A 85 -0.59 1.70 7.90
N VAL A 86 -1.75 1.85 8.57
CA VAL A 86 -1.82 2.29 9.96
C VAL A 86 -2.88 1.51 10.74
N ASN A 87 -2.54 1.04 11.93
CA ASN A 87 -3.51 0.57 12.92
C ASN A 87 -4.23 1.75 13.57
N LEU A 88 -5.56 1.78 13.53
CA LEU A 88 -6.34 2.70 14.33
C LEU A 88 -6.23 2.36 15.82
N LEU A 89 -6.23 1.06 16.14
CA LEU A 89 -6.07 0.53 17.49
C LEU A 89 -4.83 -0.38 17.50
N GLU A 90 -3.88 -0.09 18.41
CA GLU A 90 -2.73 -0.95 18.63
C GLU A 90 -2.91 -1.80 19.88
N HIS A 91 -2.68 -3.12 19.78
CA HIS A 91 -2.85 -4.03 20.89
C HIS A 91 -1.55 -4.27 21.67
N ARG A 92 -0.41 -4.34 20.95
CA ARG A 92 0.87 -4.77 21.54
C ARG A 92 2.08 -3.96 21.11
N PHE A 93 2.15 -3.56 19.84
CA PHE A 93 3.40 -3.12 19.21
C PHE A 93 3.72 -1.64 19.39
N SER A 94 3.07 -0.95 20.33
CA SER A 94 3.46 0.38 20.78
C SER A 94 3.93 0.36 22.25
N ARG A 95 4.72 1.35 22.65
CA ARG A 95 5.32 1.43 23.99
C ARG A 95 4.30 1.42 25.13
N ASN A 96 3.12 1.96 24.88
CA ASN A 96 2.05 2.10 25.87
C ASN A 96 0.81 1.25 25.54
N ALA A 97 0.91 0.30 24.59
CA ALA A 97 -0.24 -0.47 24.12
C ALA A 97 -1.10 -1.03 25.27
N PRO A 98 -2.41 -1.02 25.16
CA PRO A 98 -3.23 -0.48 24.05
C PRO A 98 -3.46 1.04 24.12
N ALA A 99 -2.87 1.76 25.08
CA ALA A 99 -2.93 3.21 25.15
C ALA A 99 -2.01 3.86 24.10
N ASN A 100 -2.37 5.06 23.64
CA ASN A 100 -1.54 5.83 22.74
C ASN A 100 -0.36 6.53 23.46
N ALA A 101 0.44 7.29 22.72
CA ALA A 101 1.62 8.00 23.24
C ALA A 101 1.30 9.06 24.31
N TYR A 102 0.03 9.42 24.49
CA TYR A 102 -0.45 10.32 25.54
C TYR A 102 -1.03 9.57 26.75
N GLY A 103 -1.02 8.23 26.73
CA GLY A 103 -1.54 7.38 27.80
C GLY A 103 -3.06 7.14 27.74
N GLU A 104 -3.71 7.59 26.66
CA GLU A 104 -5.14 7.39 26.45
C GLU A 104 -5.43 6.00 25.88
N ARG A 105 -6.31 5.23 26.52
CA ARG A 105 -6.77 3.93 26.05
C ARG A 105 -7.90 4.13 25.02
N PRO A 106 -8.05 3.25 24.00
CA PRO A 106 -9.06 3.42 22.96
C PRO A 106 -10.51 3.30 23.46
N PHE A 107 -10.71 2.58 24.57
CA PHE A 107 -12.03 2.38 25.16
C PHE A 107 -12.05 2.77 26.64
N ALA A 108 -13.13 3.40 27.06
CA ALA A 108 -13.39 3.72 28.47
C ALA A 108 -13.97 2.52 29.22
N GLY A 109 -13.66 2.43 30.52
CA GLY A 109 -14.13 1.33 31.37
C GLY A 109 -13.37 0.02 31.15
N ASN A 110 -14.05 -1.12 31.45
CA ASN A 110 -13.44 -2.44 31.46
C ASN A 110 -13.86 -3.32 30.27
N ALA A 111 -14.57 -2.77 29.30
CA ALA A 111 -15.10 -3.53 28.17
C ALA A 111 -14.63 -2.93 26.84
N ASP A 112 -13.77 -3.64 26.14
CA ASP A 112 -13.31 -3.24 24.83
C ASP A 112 -14.47 -3.18 23.81
N PHE A 113 -14.34 -2.31 22.82
CA PHE A 113 -15.36 -2.02 21.79
C PHE A 113 -16.71 -1.52 22.31
N ALA A 114 -16.82 -1.16 23.62
CA ALA A 114 -18.08 -0.73 24.22
C ALA A 114 -18.27 0.79 24.17
N VAL A 115 -17.31 1.53 24.73
CA VAL A 115 -17.39 2.98 24.85
C VAL A 115 -16.08 3.57 24.31
N PRO A 116 -16.06 4.14 23.10
CA PRO A 116 -14.88 4.82 22.57
C PRO A 116 -14.42 5.97 23.47
N ASN A 117 -13.11 6.09 23.67
CA ASN A 117 -12.51 7.18 24.42
C ASN A 117 -12.18 8.36 23.49
N GLU A 118 -12.91 9.46 23.64
CA GLU A 118 -12.76 10.63 22.77
C GLU A 118 -11.32 11.17 22.73
N ALA A 119 -10.59 11.16 23.83
CA ALA A 119 -9.21 11.65 23.87
C ALA A 119 -8.25 10.80 23.00
N TYR A 120 -8.48 9.47 22.93
CA TYR A 120 -7.74 8.58 22.03
C TYR A 120 -8.01 8.92 20.57
N PHE A 121 -9.29 8.97 20.19
CA PHE A 121 -9.69 9.20 18.82
C PHE A 121 -9.42 10.62 18.33
N ALA A 122 -9.46 11.63 19.21
CA ALA A 122 -9.05 13.00 18.87
C ALA A 122 -7.57 13.10 18.50
N HIS A 123 -6.68 12.26 19.06
CA HIS A 123 -5.30 12.15 18.59
C HIS A 123 -5.24 11.48 17.22
N ALA A 124 -5.96 10.38 17.00
CA ALA A 124 -6.03 9.74 15.72
C ALA A 124 -6.51 10.69 14.61
N ASP A 125 -7.53 11.52 14.90
CA ASP A 125 -8.04 12.54 13.96
C ASP A 125 -6.95 13.50 13.51
N ARG A 126 -6.09 13.98 14.42
CA ARG A 126 -5.01 14.92 14.06
C ARG A 126 -3.95 14.28 13.16
N VAL A 127 -3.61 13.02 13.43
CA VAL A 127 -2.66 12.26 12.58
C VAL A 127 -3.27 12.02 11.19
N LEU A 128 -4.53 11.60 11.14
CA LEU A 128 -5.25 11.38 9.87
C LEU A 128 -5.43 12.69 9.08
N GLN A 129 -5.74 13.80 9.77
CA GLN A 129 -5.82 15.13 9.14
C GLN A 129 -4.48 15.52 8.51
N LYS A 130 -3.36 15.35 9.22
CA LYS A 130 -2.03 15.64 8.66
C LYS A 130 -1.72 14.78 7.44
N ALA A 131 -2.05 13.47 7.48
CA ALA A 131 -1.88 12.59 6.33
C ALA A 131 -2.73 13.05 5.14
N CYS A 132 -3.97 13.48 5.40
CA CYS A 132 -4.87 14.05 4.40
C CYS A 132 -4.30 15.33 3.78
N ASP A 133 -3.84 16.28 4.56
CA ASP A 133 -3.27 17.56 4.09
C ASP A 133 -2.03 17.35 3.22
N LEU A 134 -1.23 16.32 3.54
CA LEU A 134 -0.08 15.91 2.74
C LEU A 134 -0.45 15.08 1.49
N GLY A 135 -1.74 14.72 1.33
CA GLY A 135 -2.24 13.95 0.18
C GLY A 135 -1.85 12.47 0.21
N PHE A 136 -1.77 11.86 1.40
CA PHE A 136 -1.63 10.42 1.54
C PHE A 136 -2.97 9.71 1.41
N LEU A 137 -2.96 8.54 0.76
CA LEU A 137 -3.96 7.50 1.01
C LEU A 137 -3.62 6.84 2.35
N VAL A 138 -4.59 6.72 3.24
CA VAL A 138 -4.41 6.00 4.50
C VAL A 138 -5.10 4.64 4.40
N LEU A 139 -4.32 3.57 4.43
CA LEU A 139 -4.81 2.22 4.64
C LEU A 139 -5.04 2.04 6.13
N LEU A 140 -6.27 2.20 6.57
CA LEU A 140 -6.63 2.25 8.00
C LEU A 140 -7.21 0.92 8.47
N ALA A 141 -6.47 0.23 9.35
CA ALA A 141 -6.94 -1.00 9.98
C ALA A 141 -7.76 -0.66 11.23
N PRO A 142 -9.09 -0.91 11.24
CA PRO A 142 -9.95 -0.53 12.37
C PRO A 142 -9.68 -1.36 13.62
N ALA A 143 -9.29 -2.64 13.46
CA ALA A 143 -8.91 -3.53 14.55
C ALA A 143 -8.12 -4.72 13.97
N TYR A 144 -6.80 -4.71 14.15
CA TYR A 144 -5.90 -5.77 13.69
C TYR A 144 -6.11 -7.06 14.50
N LEU A 145 -6.33 -8.20 13.81
CA LEU A 145 -6.65 -9.46 14.48
C LEU A 145 -5.50 -10.08 15.27
N GLY A 146 -4.26 -9.92 14.78
CA GLY A 146 -3.07 -10.56 15.31
C GLY A 146 -2.77 -11.91 14.65
N TYR A 147 -1.50 -12.28 14.63
CA TYR A 147 -1.04 -13.51 14.01
C TYR A 147 -1.71 -14.74 14.65
N ARG A 148 -2.46 -15.49 13.84
CA ARG A 148 -3.27 -16.64 14.23
C ARG A 148 -4.26 -16.35 15.38
N GLY A 149 -4.81 -15.14 15.41
CA GLY A 149 -5.71 -14.71 16.48
C GLY A 149 -5.04 -14.68 17.85
N GLY A 150 -3.72 -14.46 17.90
CA GLY A 150 -2.90 -14.47 19.11
C GLY A 150 -3.04 -13.22 19.96
N ILE A 151 -2.18 -13.11 21.00
CA ILE A 151 -2.18 -12.02 21.97
C ILE A 151 -1.58 -10.72 21.46
N ASP A 152 -1.10 -10.69 20.24
CA ASP A 152 -0.50 -9.54 19.56
C ASP A 152 -1.53 -8.71 18.78
N GLY A 153 -2.79 -9.13 18.76
CA GLY A 153 -3.89 -8.42 18.13
C GLY A 153 -5.19 -8.51 18.92
N TRP A 154 -6.26 -7.99 18.33
CA TRP A 154 -7.55 -7.80 18.98
C TRP A 154 -8.51 -8.99 18.87
N TYR A 155 -8.15 -10.09 18.21
CA TYR A 155 -9.07 -11.19 17.93
C TYR A 155 -9.81 -11.69 19.19
N GLN A 156 -9.09 -11.94 20.29
CA GLN A 156 -9.70 -12.45 21.54
C GLN A 156 -10.65 -11.42 22.17
N ASN A 157 -10.32 -10.14 22.11
CA ASN A 157 -11.16 -9.06 22.62
C ASN A 157 -12.40 -8.88 21.73
N MET A 158 -12.26 -9.04 20.40
CA MET A 158 -13.37 -9.02 19.44
C MET A 158 -14.31 -10.19 19.67
N ALA A 159 -13.79 -11.41 19.89
CA ALA A 159 -14.60 -12.58 20.23
C ALA A 159 -15.38 -12.38 21.54
N ALA A 160 -14.74 -11.82 22.57
CA ALA A 160 -15.41 -11.50 23.83
C ALA A 160 -16.45 -10.38 23.70
N ALA A 161 -16.25 -9.43 22.79
CA ALA A 161 -17.21 -8.37 22.50
C ALA A 161 -18.45 -8.87 21.76
N GLY A 162 -18.24 -9.77 20.80
CA GLY A 162 -19.27 -10.33 19.94
C GLY A 162 -19.73 -9.42 18.81
N PRO A 163 -20.38 -9.97 17.77
CA PRO A 163 -20.70 -9.24 16.53
C PRO A 163 -21.54 -7.97 16.74
N GLY A 164 -22.48 -7.97 17.67
CA GLY A 164 -23.34 -6.81 17.92
C GLY A 164 -22.59 -5.57 18.38
N ARG A 165 -21.63 -5.74 19.31
CA ARG A 165 -20.80 -4.63 19.79
C ARG A 165 -19.78 -4.19 18.73
N LEU A 166 -19.24 -5.15 17.96
CA LEU A 166 -18.34 -4.87 16.86
C LEU A 166 -19.03 -4.11 15.71
N ALA A 167 -20.31 -4.40 15.42
CA ALA A 167 -21.09 -3.62 14.47
C ALA A 167 -21.25 -2.16 14.95
N SER A 168 -21.56 -1.96 16.24
CA SER A 168 -21.64 -0.61 16.83
C SER A 168 -20.31 0.14 16.75
N TYR A 169 -19.19 -0.56 16.97
CA TYR A 169 -17.85 0.01 16.79
C TYR A 169 -17.59 0.35 15.31
N GLY A 170 -17.96 -0.53 14.38
CA GLY A 170 -17.87 -0.26 12.94
C GLY A 170 -18.65 1.00 12.52
N HIS A 171 -19.89 1.15 13.01
CA HIS A 171 -20.68 2.38 12.82
C HIS A 171 -19.97 3.61 13.41
N PHE A 172 -19.42 3.49 14.60
CA PHE A 172 -18.70 4.61 15.24
C PHE A 172 -17.52 5.08 14.39
N VAL A 173 -16.63 4.19 13.97
CA VAL A 173 -15.44 4.58 13.19
C VAL A 173 -15.82 5.01 11.77
N GLY A 174 -16.78 4.35 11.13
CA GLY A 174 -17.31 4.75 9.82
C GLY A 174 -17.90 6.15 9.87
N HIS A 175 -18.77 6.44 10.84
CA HIS A 175 -19.37 7.77 11.03
C HIS A 175 -18.31 8.84 11.32
N ARG A 176 -17.32 8.54 12.20
CA ARG A 176 -16.26 9.48 12.58
C ARG A 176 -15.39 9.87 11.40
N TYR A 177 -15.02 8.92 10.56
CA TYR A 177 -13.99 9.10 9.53
C TYR A 177 -14.53 9.32 8.11
N ARG A 178 -15.82 9.22 7.86
CA ARG A 178 -16.45 9.39 6.52
C ARG A 178 -16.16 10.74 5.84
N HIS A 179 -15.69 11.74 6.59
CA HIS A 179 -15.32 13.04 6.00
C HIS A 179 -13.90 13.05 5.43
N PHE A 180 -13.08 12.02 5.74
CA PHE A 180 -11.77 11.82 5.14
C PHE A 180 -11.93 11.01 3.86
N ASP A 181 -11.85 11.67 2.70
CA ASP A 181 -12.00 11.03 1.39
C ASP A 181 -10.76 10.24 0.94
N ASN A 182 -9.70 10.19 1.77
CA ASN A 182 -8.42 9.53 1.53
C ASN A 182 -8.21 8.26 2.38
N ILE A 183 -9.25 7.64 2.87
CA ILE A 183 -9.16 6.38 3.62
C ILE A 183 -9.54 5.20 2.73
N MET A 184 -8.76 4.12 2.82
CA MET A 184 -9.11 2.77 2.41
C MET A 184 -9.08 1.88 3.65
N TRP A 185 -10.17 1.20 3.96
CA TRP A 185 -10.25 0.34 5.13
C TRP A 185 -9.51 -0.99 4.91
N VAL A 186 -8.74 -1.42 5.92
CA VAL A 186 -8.03 -2.70 5.93
C VAL A 186 -8.60 -3.56 7.04
N ASN A 187 -9.53 -4.43 6.70
CA ASN A 187 -10.12 -5.37 7.66
C ASN A 187 -9.16 -6.54 7.95
N GLY A 188 -9.38 -7.28 9.04
CA GLY A 188 -8.57 -8.45 9.37
C GLY A 188 -7.24 -8.14 10.05
N GLY A 189 -6.19 -8.86 9.70
CA GLY A 189 -4.82 -8.69 10.19
C GLY A 189 -4.15 -10.03 10.54
N ASP A 190 -3.15 -10.47 9.77
CA ASP A 190 -2.27 -11.66 9.92
C ASP A 190 -2.99 -12.98 10.25
N ASP A 191 -4.30 -13.06 10.03
CA ASP A 191 -5.09 -14.25 10.32
C ASP A 191 -6.24 -14.42 9.33
N ASP A 192 -6.59 -15.68 9.10
CA ASP A 192 -7.83 -16.08 8.44
C ASP A 192 -8.78 -16.59 9.53
N PRO A 193 -9.60 -15.74 10.15
CA PRO A 193 -10.29 -16.07 11.38
C PRO A 193 -11.32 -17.17 11.17
N ALA A 194 -11.39 -18.09 12.14
CA ALA A 194 -12.41 -19.14 12.15
C ALA A 194 -13.82 -18.53 12.26
N ASP A 195 -13.96 -17.47 13.04
CA ASP A 195 -15.20 -16.69 13.15
C ASP A 195 -15.11 -15.42 12.29
N LYS A 196 -15.53 -15.53 11.03
CA LYS A 196 -15.55 -14.42 10.08
C LYS A 196 -16.57 -13.33 10.43
N ASP A 197 -17.58 -13.64 11.25
CA ASP A 197 -18.63 -12.69 11.59
C ASP A 197 -18.11 -11.53 12.45
N LEU A 198 -16.99 -11.73 13.15
CA LEU A 198 -16.30 -10.67 13.88
C LEU A 198 -15.78 -9.57 12.92
N VAL A 199 -15.12 -9.99 11.83
CA VAL A 199 -14.63 -9.05 10.79
C VAL A 199 -15.80 -8.43 10.04
N ARG A 200 -16.77 -9.25 9.63
CA ARG A 200 -17.98 -8.80 8.92
C ARG A 200 -18.73 -7.73 9.67
N ALA A 201 -18.85 -7.89 11.00
CA ALA A 201 -19.57 -6.94 11.84
C ALA A 201 -18.94 -5.53 11.79
N VAL A 202 -17.61 -5.44 11.91
CA VAL A 202 -16.89 -4.16 11.80
C VAL A 202 -17.01 -3.58 10.39
N ALA A 203 -16.67 -4.39 9.37
CA ALA A 203 -16.67 -3.96 7.98
C ALA A 203 -18.05 -3.50 7.50
N LYS A 204 -19.10 -4.21 7.91
CA LYS A 204 -20.49 -3.85 7.60
C LYS A 204 -20.89 -2.55 8.29
N GLY A 205 -20.56 -2.37 9.57
CA GLY A 205 -20.83 -1.13 10.28
C GLY A 205 -20.19 0.08 9.61
N ILE A 206 -18.98 -0.06 9.11
CA ILE A 206 -18.30 0.97 8.32
C ILE A 206 -19.03 1.24 7.00
N LEU A 207 -19.37 0.19 6.25
CA LEU A 207 -20.03 0.31 4.95
C LEU A 207 -21.43 0.95 5.06
N ASP A 208 -22.15 0.69 6.16
CA ASP A 208 -23.47 1.30 6.42
C ASP A 208 -23.36 2.83 6.58
N GLU A 209 -22.23 3.36 7.06
CA GLU A 209 -21.97 4.80 7.20
C GLU A 209 -21.32 5.42 5.95
N GLU A 210 -20.57 4.64 5.19
CA GLU A 210 -19.82 5.06 3.99
C GLU A 210 -19.96 4.02 2.86
N PRO A 211 -21.10 4.00 2.15
CA PRO A 211 -21.38 2.97 1.12
C PRO A 211 -20.39 2.93 -0.06
N GLY A 212 -19.62 3.98 -0.27
CA GLY A 212 -18.61 4.08 -1.33
C GLY A 212 -17.17 3.78 -0.87
N ALA A 213 -16.97 3.39 0.38
CA ALA A 213 -15.66 3.18 0.95
C ALA A 213 -14.83 2.14 0.17
N LEU A 214 -13.58 2.46 -0.12
CA LEU A 214 -12.61 1.45 -0.57
C LEU A 214 -12.21 0.59 0.63
N SER A 215 -12.17 -0.73 0.39
CA SER A 215 -11.90 -1.68 1.45
C SER A 215 -11.20 -2.92 0.92
N THR A 216 -10.24 -3.38 1.70
CA THR A 216 -9.49 -4.63 1.51
C THR A 216 -9.46 -5.43 2.80
N ILE A 217 -8.79 -6.57 2.78
CA ILE A 217 -8.58 -7.39 3.97
C ILE A 217 -7.12 -7.83 4.07
N HIS A 218 -6.53 -7.70 5.24
CA HIS A 218 -5.24 -8.29 5.57
C HIS A 218 -5.49 -9.69 6.16
N GLY A 219 -5.19 -10.73 5.40
CA GLY A 219 -5.35 -12.13 5.80
C GLY A 219 -4.06 -12.75 6.31
N ALA A 220 -4.05 -14.06 6.45
CA ALA A 220 -2.83 -14.82 6.72
C ALA A 220 -1.87 -14.76 5.51
N PRO A 221 -0.54 -14.82 5.73
CA PRO A 221 0.42 -14.89 4.63
C PRO A 221 0.15 -16.10 3.74
N GLU A 222 0.43 -15.96 2.45
CA GLU A 222 0.24 -16.95 1.38
C GLU A 222 -1.23 -17.30 1.07
N THR A 223 -2.20 -16.73 1.78
CA THR A 223 -3.62 -16.96 1.54
C THR A 223 -4.22 -15.86 0.68
N PRO A 224 -4.80 -16.16 -0.50
CA PRO A 224 -5.44 -15.16 -1.32
C PRO A 224 -6.74 -14.64 -0.68
N PRO A 225 -6.86 -13.35 -0.38
CA PRO A 225 -8.10 -12.79 0.17
C PRO A 225 -9.31 -13.05 -0.72
N PHE A 226 -9.13 -12.98 -2.03
CA PHE A 226 -10.18 -13.23 -3.02
C PHE A 226 -10.84 -14.60 -2.84
N ASP A 227 -10.10 -15.66 -2.49
CA ASP A 227 -10.64 -17.03 -2.34
C ASP A 227 -11.50 -17.16 -1.07
N LEU A 228 -11.20 -16.38 -0.03
CA LEU A 228 -11.89 -16.46 1.25
C LEU A 228 -13.07 -15.50 1.40
N TRP A 229 -13.01 -14.34 0.72
CA TRP A 229 -13.87 -13.20 0.97
C TRP A 229 -14.55 -12.64 -0.30
N THR A 230 -14.53 -13.39 -1.43
CA THR A 230 -15.03 -12.92 -2.72
C THR A 230 -16.51 -12.53 -2.76
N HIS A 231 -17.30 -12.99 -1.79
CA HIS A 231 -18.74 -12.69 -1.71
C HIS A 231 -19.08 -11.54 -0.76
N GLU A 232 -18.07 -10.92 -0.16
CA GLU A 232 -18.29 -9.80 0.76
C GLU A 232 -18.48 -8.49 -0.03
N SER A 233 -19.61 -7.81 0.23
CA SER A 233 -19.96 -6.56 -0.47
C SER A 233 -18.99 -5.40 -0.16
N TRP A 234 -18.28 -5.48 0.95
CA TRP A 234 -17.31 -4.49 1.35
C TRP A 234 -15.92 -4.71 0.72
N LEU A 235 -15.59 -5.91 0.21
CA LEU A 235 -14.29 -6.18 -0.41
C LEU A 235 -14.32 -5.72 -1.87
N ASN A 236 -13.62 -4.63 -2.17
CA ASN A 236 -13.55 -4.08 -3.53
C ASN A 236 -12.12 -3.84 -4.06
N VAL A 237 -11.11 -4.02 -3.19
CA VAL A 237 -9.69 -4.03 -3.55
C VAL A 237 -9.04 -5.29 -2.99
N ASN A 238 -8.38 -6.05 -3.87
CA ASN A 238 -7.65 -7.26 -3.48
C ASN A 238 -6.20 -6.93 -3.12
N ASN A 239 -5.50 -7.87 -2.49
CA ASN A 239 -4.08 -7.70 -2.18
C ASN A 239 -3.31 -9.01 -2.21
N ILE A 240 -1.98 -8.89 -2.10
CA ILE A 240 -1.05 -10.00 -1.93
C ILE A 240 -0.31 -9.80 -0.62
N TYR A 241 -0.30 -10.84 0.21
CA TYR A 241 0.58 -10.98 1.36
C TYR A 241 1.40 -12.26 1.19
N THR A 242 2.71 -12.12 0.98
CA THR A 242 3.57 -13.29 0.72
C THR A 242 5.03 -13.02 1.12
N TYR A 243 5.65 -13.99 1.76
CA TYR A 243 7.10 -14.04 1.97
C TYR A 243 7.81 -14.88 0.90
N GLY A 244 7.04 -15.53 0.03
CA GLY A 244 7.49 -16.27 -1.14
C GLY A 244 7.85 -15.38 -2.35
N PRO A 245 7.98 -15.97 -3.55
CA PRO A 245 8.19 -15.23 -4.79
C PRO A 245 6.95 -14.41 -5.15
N VAL A 246 7.03 -13.09 -5.05
CA VAL A 246 5.90 -12.17 -5.22
C VAL A 246 5.24 -12.30 -6.59
N TYR A 247 6.05 -12.50 -7.67
CA TYR A 247 5.49 -12.65 -9.01
C TYR A 247 4.48 -13.80 -9.12
N THR A 248 4.67 -14.90 -8.38
CA THR A 248 3.76 -16.05 -8.42
C THR A 248 2.38 -15.69 -7.89
N ALA A 249 2.34 -15.00 -6.75
CA ALA A 249 1.10 -14.51 -6.17
C ALA A 249 0.46 -13.43 -7.06
N ALA A 250 1.26 -12.49 -7.59
CA ALA A 250 0.76 -11.40 -8.44
C ALA A 250 0.13 -11.90 -9.74
N VAL A 251 0.77 -12.80 -10.46
CA VAL A 251 0.21 -13.37 -11.70
C VAL A 251 -1.09 -14.15 -11.42
N ARG A 252 -1.19 -14.84 -10.27
CA ARG A 252 -2.42 -15.50 -9.84
C ARG A 252 -3.57 -14.51 -9.68
N GLU A 253 -3.32 -13.37 -9.02
CA GLU A 253 -4.36 -12.37 -8.74
C GLU A 253 -4.71 -11.52 -9.97
N TYR A 254 -3.78 -11.32 -10.91
CA TYR A 254 -3.98 -10.50 -12.11
C TYR A 254 -5.19 -10.95 -12.95
N GLY A 255 -5.44 -12.25 -13.06
CA GLY A 255 -6.56 -12.79 -13.83
C GLY A 255 -7.93 -12.74 -13.15
N ARG A 256 -8.05 -12.24 -11.92
CA ARG A 256 -9.27 -12.33 -11.11
C ARG A 256 -10.24 -11.15 -11.29
N GLY A 257 -9.84 -10.11 -12.03
CA GLY A 257 -10.71 -8.97 -12.37
C GLY A 257 -10.90 -7.94 -11.26
N MET A 258 -10.26 -8.09 -10.10
CA MET A 258 -10.25 -7.11 -9.02
C MET A 258 -8.86 -6.44 -8.97
N PRO A 259 -8.77 -5.10 -8.89
CA PRO A 259 -7.50 -4.42 -8.68
C PRO A 259 -6.80 -4.91 -7.41
N PHE A 260 -5.48 -5.07 -7.47
CA PHE A 260 -4.71 -5.59 -6.34
C PHE A 260 -3.35 -4.91 -6.18
N PHE A 261 -2.82 -4.95 -4.96
CA PHE A 261 -1.51 -4.43 -4.60
C PHE A 261 -0.77 -5.39 -3.66
N LEU A 262 0.53 -5.20 -3.50
CA LEU A 262 1.31 -5.93 -2.50
C LEU A 262 1.16 -5.23 -1.14
N ILE A 263 0.37 -5.81 -0.25
CA ILE A 263 0.11 -5.24 1.09
C ILE A 263 1.26 -5.53 2.06
N GLU A 264 1.86 -6.73 1.95
CA GLU A 264 2.98 -7.10 2.81
C GLU A 264 3.87 -8.16 2.18
N SER A 265 5.18 -8.04 2.45
CA SER A 265 6.23 -9.02 2.19
C SER A 265 7.36 -8.82 3.21
N ALA A 266 8.57 -9.30 2.94
CA ALA A 266 9.68 -9.16 3.88
C ALA A 266 10.05 -7.69 4.11
N TYR A 267 10.22 -7.31 5.39
CA TYR A 267 10.58 -5.96 5.83
C TYR A 267 12.09 -5.79 5.89
N GLU A 268 12.58 -4.63 5.44
CA GLU A 268 14.00 -4.30 5.56
C GLU A 268 14.46 -4.37 7.02
N PHE A 269 15.64 -4.94 7.26
CA PHE A 269 16.25 -5.23 8.56
C PHE A 269 15.57 -6.33 9.39
N GLU A 270 14.63 -7.08 8.80
CA GLU A 270 14.08 -8.29 9.42
C GLU A 270 14.62 -9.55 8.73
N SER A 271 14.98 -10.55 9.50
CA SER A 271 15.41 -11.87 9.00
C SER A 271 16.47 -11.81 7.89
N GLY A 272 17.36 -10.82 7.92
CA GLY A 272 18.40 -10.63 6.93
C GLY A 272 17.94 -9.96 5.62
N THR A 273 16.73 -9.41 5.59
CA THR A 273 16.23 -8.65 4.44
C THR A 273 16.96 -7.33 4.31
N ASP A 274 17.49 -7.07 3.12
CA ASP A 274 18.19 -5.85 2.73
C ASP A 274 17.42 -5.08 1.63
N GLU A 275 17.99 -3.96 1.17
CA GLU A 275 17.44 -3.16 0.09
C GLU A 275 17.32 -3.91 -1.25
N TYR A 276 18.14 -4.92 -1.49
CA TYR A 276 18.06 -5.75 -2.68
C TYR A 276 16.75 -6.57 -2.67
N ARG A 277 16.46 -7.21 -1.53
CA ARG A 277 15.24 -7.99 -1.38
C ARG A 277 13.98 -7.14 -1.51
N VAL A 278 13.94 -5.94 -0.89
CA VAL A 278 12.77 -5.06 -0.99
C VAL A 278 12.56 -4.53 -2.42
N ARG A 279 13.65 -4.31 -3.20
CA ARG A 279 13.53 -3.98 -4.63
C ARG A 279 12.90 -5.11 -5.43
N ILE A 280 13.37 -6.35 -5.24
CA ILE A 280 12.83 -7.53 -5.93
C ILE A 280 11.31 -7.61 -5.73
N GLN A 281 10.85 -7.54 -4.47
CA GLN A 281 9.41 -7.66 -4.15
C GLN A 281 8.59 -6.57 -4.85
N ALA A 282 9.05 -5.32 -4.78
CA ALA A 282 8.34 -4.19 -5.33
C ALA A 282 8.25 -4.23 -6.86
N TYR A 283 9.36 -4.50 -7.55
CA TYR A 283 9.36 -4.64 -9.02
C TYR A 283 8.57 -5.87 -9.48
N GLN A 284 8.68 -7.00 -8.77
CA GLN A 284 7.89 -8.18 -9.10
C GLN A 284 6.39 -7.91 -8.93
N ALA A 285 5.96 -7.19 -7.89
CA ALA A 285 4.56 -6.82 -7.72
C ALA A 285 4.04 -5.97 -8.88
N ILE A 286 4.69 -4.85 -9.16
CA ILE A 286 4.24 -3.87 -10.17
C ILE A 286 4.28 -4.47 -11.58
N LEU A 287 5.39 -5.11 -11.97
CA LEU A 287 5.53 -5.70 -13.31
C LEU A 287 4.75 -7.00 -13.49
N SER A 288 4.14 -7.52 -12.43
CA SER A 288 3.20 -8.65 -12.50
C SER A 288 1.74 -8.22 -12.32
N GLY A 289 1.44 -6.91 -12.44
CA GLY A 289 0.07 -6.39 -12.56
C GLY A 289 -0.51 -5.73 -11.31
N ALA A 290 0.22 -5.66 -10.20
CA ALA A 290 -0.21 -4.89 -9.04
C ALA A 290 -0.18 -3.38 -9.33
N PHE A 291 -1.20 -2.65 -8.86
CA PHE A 291 -1.21 -1.18 -9.01
C PHE A 291 -0.32 -0.46 -7.97
N GLY A 292 0.47 -1.20 -7.21
CA GLY A 292 1.42 -0.67 -6.26
C GLY A 292 1.85 -1.67 -5.19
N HIS A 293 2.55 -1.15 -4.20
CA HIS A 293 3.10 -1.95 -3.12
C HIS A 293 3.23 -1.13 -1.84
N LEU A 294 3.36 -1.84 -0.71
CA LEU A 294 3.82 -1.28 0.56
C LEU A 294 5.25 -1.75 0.84
N TYR A 295 6.08 -0.81 1.23
CA TYR A 295 7.41 -1.04 1.76
C TYR A 295 7.32 -1.22 3.28
N GLY A 296 8.07 -2.17 3.82
CA GLY A 296 8.18 -2.37 5.26
C GLY A 296 9.62 -2.22 5.74
N ASN A 297 9.78 -1.66 6.95
CA ASN A 297 11.08 -1.45 7.56
C ASN A 297 11.01 -1.63 9.08
N ASN A 298 11.95 -2.36 9.64
CA ASN A 298 12.17 -2.44 11.08
C ASN A 298 13.28 -1.42 11.49
N PRO A 299 13.01 -0.39 12.33
CA PRO A 299 11.90 -0.32 13.28
C PRO A 299 10.74 0.62 12.90
N ILE A 300 10.60 1.04 11.66
CA ILE A 300 9.58 2.04 11.29
C ILE A 300 8.17 1.53 11.57
N TRP A 301 7.87 0.27 11.25
CA TRP A 301 6.52 -0.25 11.39
C TRP A 301 5.95 -0.16 12.83
N HIS A 302 6.83 -0.13 13.86
CA HIS A 302 6.44 -0.03 15.27
C HIS A 302 7.11 1.15 16.02
N PHE A 303 7.85 2.03 15.31
CA PHE A 303 8.46 3.28 15.80
C PHE A 303 9.32 3.15 17.07
N GLY A 304 9.91 1.96 17.30
CA GLY A 304 10.71 1.69 18.48
C GLY A 304 9.91 1.18 19.69
N GLY A 305 8.63 0.87 19.50
CA GLY A 305 7.86 0.04 20.41
C GLY A 305 8.33 -1.42 20.41
N PRO A 306 7.66 -2.31 21.14
CA PRO A 306 7.96 -3.74 21.10
C PRO A 306 7.77 -4.30 19.68
N GLY A 307 8.84 -4.78 19.06
CA GLY A 307 8.80 -5.41 17.75
C GLY A 307 8.99 -6.93 17.85
N LEU A 308 8.86 -7.62 16.72
CA LEU A 308 9.11 -9.06 16.62
C LEU A 308 10.59 -9.37 16.42
N HIS A 309 11.36 -8.43 15.89
CA HIS A 309 12.77 -8.56 15.57
C HIS A 309 13.62 -7.53 16.32
N ARG A 310 14.91 -7.88 16.48
CA ARG A 310 15.85 -6.96 17.10
C ARG A 310 15.99 -5.69 16.26
N GLN A 311 15.86 -4.54 16.89
CA GLN A 311 16.15 -3.24 16.30
C GLN A 311 17.65 -2.99 16.28
N THR A 312 18.19 -2.52 15.17
CA THR A 312 19.58 -2.13 14.99
C THR A 312 19.77 -0.62 14.86
N LEU A 313 18.71 0.10 14.51
CA LEU A 313 18.66 1.54 14.29
C LEU A 313 17.48 2.15 15.07
N GLY A 314 17.54 3.45 15.35
CA GLY A 314 16.37 4.23 15.75
C GLY A 314 15.47 4.49 14.53
N TRP A 315 14.15 4.61 14.73
CA TRP A 315 13.22 4.80 13.62
C TRP A 315 13.50 6.09 12.80
N LYS A 316 13.96 7.17 13.46
CA LYS A 316 14.35 8.42 12.76
C LYS A 316 15.57 8.24 11.87
N GLU A 317 16.50 7.40 12.25
CA GLU A 317 17.66 7.03 11.44
C GLU A 317 17.24 6.12 10.27
N ALA A 318 16.34 5.16 10.54
CA ALA A 318 15.81 4.23 9.54
C ALA A 318 14.99 4.92 8.44
N LEU A 319 14.49 6.14 8.64
CA LEU A 319 13.87 6.94 7.59
C LEU A 319 14.77 7.08 6.35
N ASN A 320 16.08 7.10 6.55
CA ASN A 320 17.07 7.25 5.47
C ASN A 320 17.75 5.93 5.09
N SER A 321 17.11 4.80 5.33
CA SER A 321 17.63 3.47 5.02
C SER A 321 17.92 3.27 3.54
N PRO A 322 18.78 2.31 3.17
CA PRO A 322 19.02 1.94 1.78
C PRO A 322 17.76 1.49 1.04
N GLY A 323 16.87 0.76 1.71
CA GLY A 323 15.58 0.35 1.14
C GLY A 323 14.67 1.52 0.84
N ALA A 324 14.53 2.49 1.76
CA ALA A 324 13.74 3.70 1.54
C ALA A 324 14.24 4.48 0.31
N LYS A 325 15.57 4.62 0.14
CA LYS A 325 16.17 5.25 -1.05
C LYS A 325 15.89 4.47 -2.32
N SER A 326 15.94 3.15 -2.27
CA SER A 326 15.63 2.30 -3.42
C SER A 326 14.15 2.45 -3.83
N MET A 327 13.24 2.61 -2.86
CA MET A 327 11.82 2.85 -3.13
C MET A 327 11.57 4.23 -3.75
N GLU A 328 12.31 5.25 -3.34
CA GLU A 328 12.30 6.58 -3.97
C GLU A 328 12.69 6.49 -5.46
N VAL A 329 13.76 5.75 -5.79
CA VAL A 329 14.19 5.52 -7.19
C VAL A 329 13.14 4.74 -7.99
N LEU A 330 12.55 3.68 -7.40
CA LEU A 330 11.49 2.91 -8.01
C LEU A 330 10.29 3.79 -8.37
N PHE A 331 9.81 4.59 -7.41
CA PHE A 331 8.65 5.44 -7.65
C PHE A 331 8.93 6.50 -8.71
N ALA A 332 10.10 7.16 -8.66
CA ALA A 332 10.50 8.12 -9.67
C ALA A 332 10.53 7.50 -11.08
N PHE A 333 11.00 6.27 -11.22
CA PHE A 333 10.99 5.55 -12.50
C PHE A 333 9.56 5.18 -12.94
N VAL A 334 8.82 4.46 -12.11
CA VAL A 334 7.50 3.93 -12.51
C VAL A 334 6.50 5.06 -12.79
N SER A 335 6.52 6.14 -11.99
CA SER A 335 5.66 7.30 -12.22
C SER A 335 6.03 8.11 -13.48
N SER A 336 7.27 7.97 -13.99
CA SER A 336 7.71 8.64 -15.21
C SER A 336 7.22 7.98 -16.51
N ILE A 337 6.67 6.78 -16.42
CA ILE A 337 6.14 6.01 -17.55
C ILE A 337 4.62 5.85 -17.44
N LYS A 338 3.96 5.48 -18.53
CA LYS A 338 2.53 5.16 -18.53
C LYS A 338 2.29 3.76 -17.95
N TRP A 339 2.64 3.54 -16.67
CA TRP A 339 2.60 2.26 -15.97
C TRP A 339 1.23 1.57 -16.07
N TRP A 340 0.13 2.34 -16.16
CA TRP A 340 -1.23 1.84 -16.29
C TRP A 340 -1.54 1.21 -17.65
N LEU A 341 -0.63 1.29 -18.60
CA LEU A 341 -0.68 0.56 -19.87
C LEU A 341 0.05 -0.78 -19.79
N LEU A 342 0.85 -1.03 -18.75
CA LEU A 342 1.61 -2.25 -18.59
C LEU A 342 0.71 -3.46 -18.34
N GLU A 343 0.95 -4.52 -19.08
CA GLU A 343 0.37 -5.84 -18.89
C GLU A 343 1.50 -6.84 -18.60
N PRO A 344 1.37 -7.67 -17.56
CA PRO A 344 2.42 -8.62 -17.19
C PRO A 344 2.58 -9.70 -18.25
N ASP A 345 3.82 -10.11 -18.52
CA ASP A 345 4.13 -11.25 -19.38
C ASP A 345 3.92 -12.59 -18.66
N ALA A 346 2.68 -12.84 -18.23
CA ALA A 346 2.30 -14.03 -17.47
C ALA A 346 2.57 -15.36 -18.20
N THR A 347 2.64 -15.34 -19.52
CA THR A 347 2.83 -16.52 -20.38
C THR A 347 4.26 -16.70 -20.88
N ASN A 348 5.18 -15.82 -20.48
CA ASN A 348 6.56 -15.75 -20.97
C ASN A 348 6.66 -15.66 -22.51
N SER A 349 5.75 -14.93 -23.09
CA SER A 349 5.67 -14.75 -24.54
C SER A 349 6.55 -13.60 -25.04
N PHE A 350 6.88 -12.66 -24.16
CA PHE A 350 7.81 -11.56 -24.39
C PHE A 350 9.21 -11.88 -23.85
N LEU A 351 9.33 -12.22 -22.57
CA LEU A 351 10.57 -12.72 -21.96
C LEU A 351 10.62 -14.23 -22.11
N VAL A 352 11.21 -14.70 -23.23
CA VAL A 352 11.08 -16.10 -23.68
C VAL A 352 12.12 -17.05 -23.10
N ASN A 353 13.24 -16.53 -22.54
CA ASN A 353 14.30 -17.35 -21.94
C ASN A 353 15.12 -16.56 -20.91
N GLY A 354 15.75 -17.26 -19.98
CA GLY A 354 16.70 -16.71 -19.01
C GLY A 354 16.09 -16.07 -17.78
N MET A 355 14.76 -16.23 -17.55
CA MET A 355 14.06 -15.59 -16.45
C MET A 355 14.40 -16.14 -15.06
N SER A 356 15.08 -17.28 -14.94
CA SER A 356 15.31 -17.96 -13.66
C SER A 356 14.03 -18.40 -12.94
N ALA A 357 14.12 -18.82 -11.70
CA ALA A 357 12.99 -19.24 -10.86
C ALA A 357 13.15 -18.73 -9.43
N GLY A 358 12.10 -18.89 -8.61
CA GLY A 358 12.11 -18.50 -7.20
C GLY A 358 12.19 -16.99 -7.01
N MET A 359 12.80 -16.55 -5.91
CA MET A 359 12.83 -15.14 -5.51
C MET A 359 13.49 -14.22 -6.55
N GLU A 360 14.54 -14.70 -7.21
CA GLU A 360 15.32 -13.94 -8.20
C GLU A 360 14.82 -14.11 -9.64
N ARG A 361 13.54 -14.47 -9.82
CA ARG A 361 12.97 -14.54 -11.16
C ARG A 361 12.89 -13.15 -11.78
N ALA A 362 13.42 -13.01 -13.01
CA ALA A 362 13.18 -11.85 -13.84
C ALA A 362 11.70 -11.80 -14.30
N VAL A 363 11.13 -10.60 -14.28
CA VAL A 363 9.75 -10.35 -14.69
C VAL A 363 9.69 -9.27 -15.76
N ALA A 364 8.70 -9.37 -16.65
CA ALA A 364 8.51 -8.42 -17.72
C ALA A 364 7.06 -7.94 -17.78
N ALA A 365 6.88 -6.71 -18.23
CA ALA A 365 5.58 -6.16 -18.59
C ALA A 365 5.68 -5.35 -19.88
N THR A 366 4.65 -5.42 -20.72
CA THR A 366 4.57 -4.73 -22.00
C THR A 366 3.40 -3.78 -22.01
N ALA A 367 3.57 -2.58 -22.58
CA ALA A 367 2.45 -1.68 -22.79
C ALA A 367 1.48 -2.30 -23.81
N ARG A 368 0.17 -2.29 -23.51
CA ARG A 368 -0.88 -2.88 -24.38
C ARG A 368 -0.94 -2.25 -25.77
N ASP A 369 -0.43 -1.03 -25.96
CA ASP A 369 -0.30 -0.36 -27.25
C ASP A 369 1.01 -0.71 -27.98
N GLY A 370 1.85 -1.56 -27.39
CA GLY A 370 3.14 -1.98 -27.92
C GLY A 370 4.21 -0.90 -27.95
N SER A 371 3.99 0.23 -27.29
CA SER A 371 4.89 1.39 -27.32
C SER A 371 6.18 1.19 -26.53
N TYR A 372 6.17 0.34 -25.49
CA TYR A 372 7.34 0.04 -24.69
C TYR A 372 7.16 -1.22 -23.84
N ALA A 373 8.27 -1.70 -23.28
CA ALA A 373 8.27 -2.75 -22.30
C ALA A 373 9.36 -2.51 -21.23
N VAL A 374 9.15 -3.13 -20.08
CA VAL A 374 10.08 -3.10 -18.94
C VAL A 374 10.37 -4.53 -18.52
N VAL A 375 11.64 -4.85 -18.30
CA VAL A 375 12.07 -6.11 -17.70
C VAL A 375 12.89 -5.78 -16.45
N TYR A 376 12.50 -6.27 -15.29
CA TYR A 376 13.33 -6.25 -14.09
C TYR A 376 14.07 -7.57 -13.96
N MET A 377 15.38 -7.47 -13.81
CA MET A 377 16.31 -8.60 -13.72
C MET A 377 16.99 -8.57 -12.36
N PRO A 378 16.63 -9.40 -11.38
CA PRO A 378 17.36 -9.52 -10.12
C PRO A 378 18.79 -10.03 -10.29
N GLY A 379 19.03 -10.89 -11.29
CA GLY A 379 20.34 -11.47 -11.58
C GLY A 379 20.99 -10.92 -12.84
N ASN A 380 22.28 -11.16 -12.99
CA ASN A 380 23.07 -10.72 -14.16
C ASN A 380 23.16 -11.78 -15.28
N GLY A 381 22.25 -12.76 -15.31
CA GLY A 381 22.16 -13.75 -16.36
C GLY A 381 21.76 -13.15 -17.70
N ARG A 382 21.94 -13.92 -18.78
CA ARG A 382 21.43 -13.54 -20.09
C ARG A 382 19.93 -13.84 -20.18
N ILE A 383 19.18 -12.93 -20.77
CA ILE A 383 17.77 -13.12 -21.10
C ILE A 383 17.57 -13.03 -22.59
N THR A 384 16.50 -13.68 -23.10
CA THR A 384 16.05 -13.52 -24.49
C THR A 384 14.67 -12.89 -24.50
N VAL A 385 14.53 -11.80 -25.24
CA VAL A 385 13.28 -11.03 -25.36
C VAL A 385 12.81 -11.07 -26.82
N ASP A 386 11.52 -11.27 -27.05
CA ASP A 386 10.89 -11.22 -28.35
C ASP A 386 10.42 -9.79 -28.68
N LEU A 387 11.29 -8.97 -29.23
CA LEU A 387 11.01 -7.57 -29.56
C LEU A 387 9.96 -7.41 -30.67
N ALA A 388 9.67 -8.47 -31.46
CA ALA A 388 8.61 -8.43 -32.48
C ALA A 388 7.20 -8.22 -31.89
N ARG A 389 7.05 -8.36 -30.58
CA ARG A 389 5.80 -8.07 -29.88
C ARG A 389 5.56 -6.59 -29.60
N LEU A 390 6.56 -5.75 -29.81
CA LEU A 390 6.41 -4.30 -29.75
C LEU A 390 5.96 -3.74 -31.10
N SER A 391 5.14 -2.70 -31.09
CA SER A 391 4.61 -2.05 -32.29
C SER A 391 5.64 -1.09 -32.89
N ALA A 392 6.79 -1.62 -33.38
CA ALA A 392 7.93 -0.82 -33.80
C ALA A 392 8.66 -1.42 -35.02
N ALA A 393 9.31 -0.54 -35.80
CA ALA A 393 10.31 -0.95 -36.81
C ALA A 393 11.67 -1.25 -36.13
N SER A 394 11.99 -0.52 -35.08
CA SER A 394 13.18 -0.74 -34.24
C SER A 394 12.88 -0.43 -32.78
N VAL A 395 13.69 -0.95 -31.88
CA VAL A 395 13.51 -0.81 -30.44
C VAL A 395 14.78 -0.23 -29.82
N ARG A 396 14.66 0.94 -29.19
CA ARG A 396 15.73 1.48 -28.34
C ARG A 396 15.76 0.72 -27.03
N ALA A 397 16.93 0.23 -26.64
CA ALA A 397 17.13 -0.48 -25.40
C ALA A 397 18.08 0.30 -24.46
N ARG A 398 17.74 0.39 -23.19
CA ARG A 398 18.52 1.05 -22.14
C ARG A 398 18.57 0.19 -20.88
N TRP A 399 19.70 0.21 -20.21
CA TRP A 399 19.81 -0.27 -18.84
C TRP A 399 19.55 0.88 -17.89
N ARG A 400 18.76 0.64 -16.87
CA ARG A 400 18.61 1.54 -15.72
C ARG A 400 19.07 0.84 -14.47
N ASP A 401 19.91 1.54 -13.70
CA ASP A 401 20.31 1.15 -12.37
C ASP A 401 19.15 1.37 -11.38
N PRO A 402 18.60 0.31 -10.73
CA PRO A 402 17.47 0.46 -9.83
C PRO A 402 17.84 1.08 -8.48
N THR A 403 19.11 1.36 -8.23
CA THR A 403 19.60 1.93 -6.96
C THR A 403 19.93 3.42 -7.06
N SER A 404 20.25 3.91 -8.25
CA SER A 404 20.58 5.33 -8.51
C SER A 404 19.62 6.00 -9.49
N GLY A 405 18.93 5.23 -10.32
CA GLY A 405 18.10 5.74 -11.42
C GLY A 405 18.90 6.09 -12.67
N GLU A 406 20.23 5.97 -12.66
CA GLU A 406 21.08 6.26 -13.83
C GLU A 406 20.74 5.35 -15.01
N VAL A 407 20.82 5.91 -16.22
CA VAL A 407 20.45 5.24 -17.46
C VAL A 407 21.62 5.23 -18.43
N MET A 408 21.86 4.08 -19.07
CA MET A 408 22.83 3.91 -20.13
C MET A 408 22.21 3.16 -21.34
N ASP A 409 22.58 3.54 -22.55
CA ASP A 409 22.12 2.82 -23.74
C ASP A 409 22.77 1.42 -23.78
N VAL A 410 22.00 0.42 -24.23
CA VAL A 410 22.51 -0.92 -24.51
C VAL A 410 23.36 -0.87 -25.78
N GLU A 411 24.55 -1.47 -25.73
CA GLU A 411 25.43 -1.57 -26.92
C GLU A 411 24.68 -2.21 -28.10
N GLY A 412 24.76 -1.60 -29.25
CA GLY A 412 24.04 -2.02 -30.47
C GLY A 412 22.60 -1.48 -30.60
N SER A 413 22.12 -0.69 -29.61
CA SER A 413 20.81 -0.03 -29.69
C SER A 413 20.80 1.08 -30.76
N PRO A 414 19.73 1.21 -31.60
CA PRO A 414 18.46 0.46 -31.56
C PRO A 414 18.52 -0.92 -32.24
N PHE A 415 17.74 -1.86 -31.74
CA PHE A 415 17.63 -3.23 -32.26
C PHE A 415 16.49 -3.35 -33.25
N LYS A 416 16.57 -4.31 -34.19
CA LYS A 416 15.43 -4.73 -35.00
C LYS A 416 14.36 -5.40 -34.14
N ALA A 417 13.11 -5.35 -34.58
CA ALA A 417 12.00 -5.99 -33.89
C ALA A 417 12.04 -7.53 -34.10
N GLU A 418 13.02 -8.20 -33.50
CA GLU A 418 13.25 -9.63 -33.52
C GLU A 418 13.69 -10.18 -32.18
N ARG A 419 13.79 -11.50 -32.03
CA ARG A 419 14.32 -12.10 -30.79
C ARG A 419 15.75 -11.68 -30.54
N THR A 420 15.97 -11.02 -29.43
CA THR A 420 17.24 -10.43 -29.06
C THR A 420 17.70 -10.91 -27.69
N VAL A 421 19.00 -11.19 -27.55
CA VAL A 421 19.61 -11.57 -26.28
C VAL A 421 20.18 -10.33 -25.61
N PHE A 422 19.84 -10.12 -24.34
CA PHE A 422 20.37 -9.05 -23.51
C PHE A 422 21.18 -9.63 -22.36
N LYS A 423 22.27 -8.97 -22.02
CA LYS A 423 23.08 -9.25 -20.84
C LYS A 423 23.30 -7.94 -20.09
N PRO A 424 22.85 -7.83 -18.83
CA PRO A 424 23.06 -6.62 -18.05
C PRO A 424 24.55 -6.38 -17.73
N PRO A 425 24.91 -5.16 -17.32
CA PRO A 425 26.19 -4.90 -16.68
C PRO A 425 26.42 -5.81 -15.49
N GLU A 426 27.67 -5.97 -15.06
CA GLU A 426 28.00 -6.95 -14.02
C GLU A 426 27.41 -6.59 -12.66
N LEU A 427 27.62 -5.35 -12.21
CA LEU A 427 27.08 -4.81 -10.95
C LEU A 427 26.54 -3.40 -11.16
N ASN A 428 25.52 -3.04 -10.41
CA ASN A 428 24.99 -1.68 -10.35
C ASN A 428 25.86 -0.80 -9.41
N SER A 429 25.52 0.48 -9.28
CA SER A 429 26.30 1.47 -8.53
C SER A 429 26.44 1.16 -7.03
N ARG A 430 25.59 0.28 -6.47
CA ARG A 430 25.68 -0.18 -5.09
C ARG A 430 26.23 -1.60 -4.93
N GLY A 431 26.71 -2.20 -6.01
CA GLY A 431 27.35 -3.53 -5.98
C GLY A 431 26.36 -4.70 -6.04
N TYR A 432 25.10 -4.48 -6.42
CA TYR A 432 24.11 -5.54 -6.64
C TYR A 432 24.06 -5.92 -8.13
N LYS A 433 23.45 -7.06 -8.42
CA LYS A 433 23.34 -7.65 -9.77
C LYS A 433 22.06 -7.26 -10.50
N ASP A 434 21.15 -6.54 -9.85
CA ASP A 434 19.85 -6.23 -10.39
C ASP A 434 19.87 -5.02 -11.32
N TRP A 435 19.11 -5.13 -12.42
CA TRP A 435 19.00 -4.12 -13.46
C TRP A 435 17.56 -4.04 -14.03
N ILE A 436 17.23 -2.88 -14.58
CA ILE A 436 16.01 -2.69 -15.35
C ILE A 436 16.41 -2.54 -16.82
N LEU A 437 15.79 -3.34 -17.70
CA LEU A 437 15.86 -3.16 -19.15
C LEU A 437 14.61 -2.40 -19.61
N GLU A 438 14.82 -1.20 -20.13
CA GLU A 438 13.80 -0.39 -20.79
C GLU A 438 13.87 -0.60 -22.30
N LEU A 439 12.74 -0.94 -22.92
CA LEU A 439 12.60 -1.21 -24.34
C LEU A 439 11.54 -0.27 -24.94
N ILE A 440 11.97 0.65 -25.77
CA ILE A 440 11.14 1.75 -26.28
C ILE A 440 10.98 1.59 -27.79
N ALA A 441 9.75 1.40 -28.24
CA ALA A 441 9.38 1.29 -29.63
C ALA A 441 9.72 2.57 -30.43
N GLN A 442 10.35 2.43 -31.59
CA GLN A 442 10.72 3.54 -32.48
C GLN A 442 10.21 3.29 -33.91
N GLY A 443 9.61 4.32 -34.49
CA GLY A 443 9.01 4.22 -35.83
C GLY A 443 7.73 3.34 -35.82
N ARG A 444 6.86 3.53 -36.81
CA ARG A 444 5.77 2.60 -37.01
C ARG A 444 6.29 1.44 -37.88
N PRO A 445 5.82 0.17 -37.70
CA PRO A 445 6.03 -0.87 -38.63
C PRO A 445 5.52 -0.39 -40.02
N GLU A 446 6.30 -0.56 -41.08
CA GLU A 446 5.77 -0.34 -42.44
C GLU A 446 4.54 -1.24 -42.61
N ALA A 447 3.40 -0.65 -42.98
CA ALA A 447 2.21 -1.42 -43.28
C ALA A 447 2.60 -2.40 -44.44
N GLN A 448 2.58 -3.71 -44.15
CA GLN A 448 2.72 -4.70 -45.19
C GLN A 448 1.58 -4.45 -46.17
N SER A 449 1.90 -3.84 -47.32
CA SER A 449 0.99 -3.76 -48.44
C SER A 449 0.72 -5.17 -48.92
N GLN A 450 -0.47 -5.67 -48.63
CA GLN A 450 -1.06 -6.85 -49.24
C GLN A 450 -1.54 -6.51 -50.65
#